data_6bd557c5e050f9362c59b404b694515b
#
_entry.id   6bd557c5e050f9362c59b404b694515b
#
_cell.length_a   1.000
_cell.length_b   1.000
_cell.length_c   1.000
_cell.angle_alpha   90.00
_cell.angle_beta   90.00
_cell.angle_gamma   90.00
#
_symmetry.space_group_name_H-M   'P 1'
#
loop_
_entity.id
_entity.type
_entity.pdbx_description
1 polymer ?
#
loop_
_entity_poly.entity_id
_entity_poly.type
_entity_poly.pdbx_seq_one_letter_code
_entity_poly.pdbx_strand_id
1 'polypeptide(L)'
;MTATRREFIKTVGAAIASSFPAQAGAQENSSSPAANPSAVAHHAAGKRKVIYDQDNSGPFGTDILGTLMMLQARNIDLLGITLVTGDAWMKQEMAYTLRLLEMMERTAIPVYPGAEFPMLNTKEECLLRAQLYGGHRLDPWLGAFNRSNGGPDEITPLPPPYDRFASIQPRPEHAARFIIQTVRENPGQVTLYAGGPLTNLALAIALAPDIVPLVPEVVLMGTGFHAFTNTFNIFFDPEAARKVLRAPWPKCTIVPVDLAEEIHESDELTPARTMIEEIAARAASPISDLFQKYAVDPLRQNPSARLFRMADEMIVAQVIDPGVFTKSAEMYVDICTTPGPRYGDAMFWPKNWQDAPAAAKYPVSAADRRVFVDPRQFYLGPPPSAGLVNVLLEIDQPRFKNLFVDLMTKPIGRS
;
A
#
# COMPACT_ATOMS: atom_id res chain seq x y z
N MET A 1 -32.89 -3.98 -11.06
CA MET A 1 -31.94 -5.10 -11.29
C MET A 1 -30.56 -4.52 -10.99
N THR A 2 -30.08 -4.76 -9.81
CA THR A 2 -28.74 -4.33 -9.37
C THR A 2 -27.76 -5.40 -9.81
N ALA A 3 -26.90 -5.06 -10.78
CA ALA A 3 -25.77 -5.91 -11.15
C ALA A 3 -24.89 -6.14 -9.91
N THR A 4 -24.47 -7.36 -9.69
CA THR A 4 -23.61 -7.66 -8.56
C THR A 4 -22.22 -7.06 -8.80
N ARG A 5 -21.52 -6.69 -7.73
CA ARG A 5 -20.16 -6.14 -7.76
C ARG A 5 -19.20 -7.01 -8.59
N ARG A 6 -19.42 -8.33 -8.57
CA ARG A 6 -18.67 -9.32 -9.37
C ARG A 6 -18.86 -9.15 -10.88
N GLU A 7 -20.05 -8.74 -11.31
CA GLU A 7 -20.32 -8.46 -12.74
C GLU A 7 -19.70 -7.14 -13.18
N PHE A 8 -19.66 -6.15 -12.28
CA PHE A 8 -18.98 -4.88 -12.55
C PHE A 8 -17.46 -5.08 -12.71
N ILE A 9 -16.83 -5.86 -11.84
CA ILE A 9 -15.40 -6.20 -11.93
C ILE A 9 -15.09 -6.94 -13.25
N LYS A 10 -15.94 -7.90 -13.63
CA LYS A 10 -15.82 -8.59 -14.91
C LYS A 10 -15.97 -7.63 -16.09
N THR A 11 -16.88 -6.67 -16.00
CA THR A 11 -17.15 -5.70 -17.07
C THR A 11 -16.01 -4.69 -17.21
N VAL A 12 -15.43 -4.21 -16.11
CA VAL A 12 -14.28 -3.29 -16.13
C VAL A 12 -13.01 -4.04 -16.55
N GLY A 13 -12.80 -5.25 -16.04
CA GLY A 13 -11.71 -6.14 -16.50
C GLY A 13 -11.84 -6.49 -17.99
N ALA A 14 -13.05 -6.74 -18.46
CA ALA A 14 -13.33 -6.99 -19.87
C ALA A 14 -13.16 -5.74 -20.75
N ALA A 15 -13.51 -4.55 -20.25
CA ALA A 15 -13.31 -3.29 -20.98
C ALA A 15 -11.82 -2.95 -21.14
N ILE A 16 -10.98 -3.30 -20.15
CA ILE A 16 -9.51 -3.17 -20.26
C ILE A 16 -8.94 -4.25 -21.20
N ALA A 17 -9.50 -5.46 -21.17
CA ALA A 17 -9.05 -6.58 -22.01
C ALA A 17 -9.58 -6.51 -23.46
N SER A 18 -10.77 -5.93 -23.71
CA SER A 18 -11.38 -5.79 -25.03
C SER A 18 -10.91 -4.57 -25.84
N SER A 19 -10.06 -3.72 -25.26
CA SER A 19 -9.44 -2.60 -25.97
C SER A 19 -8.30 -3.00 -26.91
N PHE A 20 -7.98 -4.29 -27.02
CA PHE A 20 -6.98 -4.79 -27.95
C PHE A 20 -7.66 -5.50 -29.13
N PRO A 21 -7.61 -4.97 -30.35
CA PRO A 21 -8.08 -5.71 -31.52
C PRO A 21 -7.15 -6.90 -31.80
N ALA A 22 -7.72 -8.11 -31.85
CA ALA A 22 -7.07 -9.25 -32.43
C ALA A 22 -6.91 -9.02 -33.94
N GLN A 23 -5.73 -8.69 -34.40
CA GLN A 23 -5.41 -8.75 -35.82
C GLN A 23 -5.18 -10.20 -36.21
N ALA A 24 -6.09 -10.74 -37.01
CA ALA A 24 -5.89 -12.00 -37.71
C ALA A 24 -5.24 -11.72 -39.07
N GLY A 25 -4.13 -12.38 -39.30
CA GLY A 25 -3.69 -12.82 -40.63
C GLY A 25 -2.68 -11.98 -41.37
N ALA A 26 -1.40 -12.41 -41.40
CA ALA A 26 -0.65 -12.79 -42.59
C ALA A 26 0.81 -13.15 -42.26
N GLN A 27 1.11 -14.42 -42.52
CA GLN A 27 2.36 -15.07 -42.99
C GLN A 27 3.76 -14.64 -42.48
N GLU A 28 4.34 -15.63 -41.84
CA GLU A 28 5.72 -16.19 -41.87
C GLU A 28 6.86 -15.35 -42.47
N ASN A 29 7.90 -15.04 -41.72
CA ASN A 29 9.17 -15.79 -41.71
C ASN A 29 10.22 -15.11 -40.80
N SER A 30 11.03 -15.98 -40.24
CA SER A 30 12.33 -15.77 -39.61
C SER A 30 12.35 -15.59 -38.10
N SER A 31 12.80 -16.66 -37.49
CA SER A 31 13.25 -16.96 -36.15
C SER A 31 14.18 -15.91 -35.53
N SER A 32 13.73 -15.32 -34.42
CA SER A 32 14.56 -14.97 -33.28
C SER A 32 13.73 -15.13 -32.00
N PRO A 33 14.24 -15.73 -30.95
CA PRO A 33 13.42 -15.97 -29.78
C PRO A 33 13.06 -14.66 -29.10
N ALA A 34 11.75 -14.41 -29.01
CA ALA A 34 11.21 -13.30 -28.23
C ALA A 34 11.70 -13.41 -26.78
N ALA A 35 12.45 -12.42 -26.33
CA ALA A 35 12.84 -12.27 -24.95
C ALA A 35 11.57 -12.14 -24.09
N ASN A 36 11.41 -13.09 -23.19
CA ASN A 36 10.35 -13.13 -22.20
C ASN A 36 10.52 -11.92 -21.24
N PRO A 37 9.58 -10.97 -21.13
CA PRO A 37 9.75 -9.78 -20.28
C PRO A 37 9.51 -10.06 -18.80
N SER A 38 9.62 -11.30 -18.35
CA SER A 38 9.50 -11.71 -16.93
C SER A 38 10.82 -12.06 -16.27
N ALA A 39 11.93 -11.56 -16.74
CA ALA A 39 13.18 -11.63 -16.00
C ALA A 39 13.22 -10.46 -14.98
N VAL A 40 12.48 -10.57 -13.89
CA VAL A 40 12.87 -9.92 -12.65
C VAL A 40 14.29 -10.38 -12.37
N ALA A 41 15.24 -9.46 -12.40
CA ALA A 41 16.62 -9.76 -12.08
C ALA A 41 16.64 -10.43 -10.70
N HIS A 42 16.83 -11.76 -10.70
CA HIS A 42 17.17 -12.46 -9.48
C HIS A 42 18.50 -11.89 -9.02
N HIS A 43 18.48 -11.09 -7.96
CA HIS A 43 19.68 -10.67 -7.29
C HIS A 43 20.44 -11.94 -6.86
N ALA A 44 21.51 -12.23 -7.55
CA ALA A 44 22.35 -13.37 -7.24
C ALA A 44 22.89 -13.20 -5.79
N ALA A 45 22.59 -14.17 -4.94
CA ALA A 45 23.25 -14.47 -3.68
C ALA A 45 23.24 -13.45 -2.53
N GLY A 46 22.34 -12.43 -2.52
CA GLY A 46 22.22 -11.50 -1.38
C GLY A 46 20.77 -11.28 -0.95
N LYS A 47 20.56 -10.97 0.32
CA LYS A 47 19.26 -10.51 0.82
C LYS A 47 18.90 -9.19 0.17
N ARG A 48 17.60 -8.97 -0.12
CA ARG A 48 17.06 -7.69 -0.62
C ARG A 48 17.12 -6.65 0.48
N LYS A 49 17.84 -5.55 0.25
CA LYS A 49 17.89 -4.43 1.19
C LYS A 49 16.60 -3.63 1.14
N VAL A 50 15.97 -3.41 2.29
CA VAL A 50 14.68 -2.73 2.39
C VAL A 50 14.72 -1.66 3.47
N ILE A 51 14.21 -0.46 3.17
CA ILE A 51 13.74 0.50 4.17
C ILE A 51 12.22 0.33 4.23
N TYR A 52 11.71 0.12 5.43
CA TYR A 52 10.29 -0.14 5.71
C TYR A 52 9.66 1.11 6.32
N ASP A 53 8.93 1.88 5.50
CA ASP A 53 8.22 3.10 5.92
C ASP A 53 6.76 2.76 6.18
N GLN A 54 6.28 2.98 7.43
CA GLN A 54 5.00 2.45 7.88
C GLN A 54 4.34 3.34 8.93
N ASP A 55 3.01 3.29 9.02
CA ASP A 55 2.18 3.86 10.07
C ASP A 55 1.65 2.77 11.01
N ASN A 56 2.56 2.18 11.77
CA ASN A 56 2.42 0.94 12.55
C ASN A 56 1.43 1.06 13.72
N SER A 57 0.17 1.21 13.42
CA SER A 57 -0.91 1.25 14.40
C SER A 57 -1.08 -0.12 15.09
N GLY A 58 -0.93 -0.12 16.41
CA GLY A 58 -1.08 -1.34 17.23
C GLY A 58 -2.42 -1.40 17.96
N PRO A 59 -2.67 -2.44 18.75
CA PRO A 59 -1.78 -3.56 19.09
C PRO A 59 -1.77 -4.71 18.07
N PHE A 60 -2.69 -4.74 17.10
CA PHE A 60 -2.87 -5.79 16.10
C PHE A 60 -3.60 -5.22 14.89
N GLY A 61 -3.52 -5.86 13.75
CA GLY A 61 -4.10 -5.39 12.51
C GLY A 61 -3.10 -5.49 11.38
N THR A 62 -3.48 -4.98 10.22
CA THR A 62 -2.71 -5.10 8.97
C THR A 62 -1.28 -4.58 9.10
N ASP A 63 -1.08 -3.43 9.75
CA ASP A 63 0.25 -2.82 9.94
C ASP A 63 1.19 -3.70 10.75
N ILE A 64 0.69 -4.21 11.89
CA ILE A 64 1.47 -5.08 12.77
C ILE A 64 1.74 -6.44 12.10
N LEU A 65 0.75 -6.99 11.40
CA LEU A 65 0.91 -8.26 10.69
C LEU A 65 1.87 -8.13 9.51
N GLY A 66 1.81 -7.03 8.75
CA GLY A 66 2.79 -6.69 7.73
C GLY A 66 4.20 -6.58 8.30
N THR A 67 4.34 -5.89 9.45
CA THR A 67 5.62 -5.80 10.16
C THR A 67 6.13 -7.17 10.60
N LEU A 68 5.29 -8.04 11.16
CA LEU A 68 5.67 -9.41 11.51
C LEU A 68 6.15 -10.22 10.30
N MET A 69 5.46 -10.12 9.16
CA MET A 69 5.92 -10.75 7.92
C MET A 69 7.30 -10.26 7.50
N MET A 70 7.53 -8.94 7.53
CA MET A 70 8.82 -8.35 7.20
C MET A 70 9.94 -8.85 8.12
N LEU A 71 9.69 -8.93 9.43
CA LEU A 71 10.64 -9.42 10.42
C LEU A 71 10.97 -10.92 10.26
N GLN A 72 10.03 -11.72 9.76
CA GLN A 72 10.17 -13.16 9.54
C GLN A 72 10.74 -13.53 8.17
N ALA A 73 10.83 -12.58 7.23
CA ALA A 73 11.33 -12.82 5.89
C ALA A 73 12.84 -13.00 5.88
N ARG A 74 13.30 -14.19 5.43
CA ARG A 74 14.75 -14.55 5.42
C ARG A 74 15.53 -13.96 4.25
N ASN A 75 14.84 -13.60 3.19
CA ASN A 75 15.42 -13.01 1.97
C ASN A 75 15.48 -11.47 2.02
N ILE A 76 15.12 -10.87 3.14
CA ILE A 76 15.16 -9.43 3.37
C ILE A 76 16.29 -9.07 4.32
N ASP A 77 17.00 -8.00 3.97
CA ASP A 77 17.90 -7.25 4.83
C ASP A 77 17.21 -5.93 5.19
N LEU A 78 16.58 -5.91 6.36
CA LEU A 78 15.82 -4.75 6.83
C LEU A 78 16.77 -3.72 7.43
N LEU A 79 17.08 -2.68 6.66
CA LEU A 79 18.04 -1.64 7.03
C LEU A 79 17.53 -0.73 8.14
N GLY A 80 16.23 -0.57 8.24
CA GLY A 80 15.56 0.20 9.29
C GLY A 80 14.07 0.35 9.03
N ILE A 81 13.36 0.72 10.09
CA ILE A 81 11.94 1.06 10.06
C ILE A 81 11.81 2.57 10.24
N THR A 82 11.10 3.22 9.34
CA THR A 82 10.74 4.63 9.45
C THR A 82 9.25 4.74 9.72
N LEU A 83 8.86 5.60 10.64
CA LEU A 83 7.47 5.76 11.02
C LEU A 83 6.91 7.10 10.54
N VAL A 84 5.64 7.10 10.17
CA VAL A 84 4.90 8.26 9.71
C VAL A 84 3.53 8.27 10.37
N THR A 85 3.01 9.41 10.77
CA THR A 85 1.62 9.50 11.24
C THR A 85 0.66 9.11 10.12
N GLY A 86 -0.23 8.19 10.42
CA GLY A 86 -1.27 7.70 9.52
C GLY A 86 -2.44 7.13 10.31
N ASP A 87 -2.50 5.84 10.49
CA ASP A 87 -3.54 5.14 11.24
C ASP A 87 -3.56 5.53 12.73
N ALA A 88 -2.41 5.89 13.28
CA ALA A 88 -2.26 6.51 14.58
C ALA A 88 -1.26 7.68 14.52
N TRP A 89 -1.01 8.34 15.65
CA TRP A 89 0.06 9.31 15.74
C TRP A 89 1.42 8.62 15.76
N MET A 90 2.40 9.15 15.04
CA MET A 90 3.74 8.57 14.87
C MET A 90 4.39 8.15 16.21
N LYS A 91 4.19 8.92 17.28
CA LYS A 91 4.73 8.57 18.61
C LYS A 91 4.05 7.33 19.23
N GLN A 92 2.76 7.13 18.95
CA GLN A 92 2.03 5.93 19.39
C GLN A 92 2.50 4.70 18.60
N GLU A 93 2.63 4.84 17.30
CA GLU A 93 3.15 3.80 16.41
C GLU A 93 4.59 3.42 16.77
N MET A 94 5.41 4.42 17.13
CA MET A 94 6.76 4.22 17.66
C MET A 94 6.76 3.33 18.90
N ALA A 95 5.85 3.59 19.83
CA ALA A 95 5.77 2.81 21.06
C ALA A 95 5.40 1.33 20.77
N TYR A 96 4.45 1.08 19.87
CA TYR A 96 4.10 -0.28 19.44
C TYR A 96 5.23 -0.96 18.70
N THR A 97 5.86 -0.28 17.75
CA THR A 97 6.95 -0.84 16.93
C THR A 97 8.15 -1.23 17.78
N LEU A 98 8.61 -0.35 18.68
CA LEU A 98 9.75 -0.65 19.55
C LEU A 98 9.45 -1.86 20.46
N ARG A 99 8.24 -1.91 21.02
CA ARG A 99 7.89 -3.04 21.88
C ARG A 99 7.75 -4.35 21.07
N LEU A 100 7.21 -4.29 19.87
CA LEU A 100 7.13 -5.44 18.96
C LEU A 100 8.53 -5.99 18.65
N LEU A 101 9.50 -5.11 18.36
CA LEU A 101 10.88 -5.51 18.10
C LEU A 101 11.53 -6.20 19.31
N GLU A 102 11.26 -5.74 20.53
CA GLU A 102 11.72 -6.45 21.75
C GLU A 102 11.09 -7.84 21.86
N MET A 103 9.76 -7.92 21.65
CA MET A 103 9.04 -9.20 21.72
C MET A 103 9.55 -10.20 20.68
N MET A 104 9.91 -9.71 19.51
CA MET A 104 10.44 -10.52 18.39
C MET A 104 11.96 -10.75 18.45
N GLU A 105 12.64 -10.32 19.50
CA GLU A 105 14.11 -10.39 19.65
C GLU A 105 14.87 -9.73 18.47
N ARG A 106 14.29 -8.63 17.91
CA ARG A 106 14.83 -7.88 16.76
C ARG A 106 15.34 -6.49 17.13
N THR A 107 15.88 -6.33 18.32
CA THR A 107 16.30 -5.03 18.88
C THR A 107 17.46 -4.35 18.14
N ALA A 108 18.14 -5.06 17.26
CA ALA A 108 19.21 -4.51 16.42
C ALA A 108 18.67 -3.66 15.25
N ILE A 109 17.39 -3.83 14.85
CA ILE A 109 16.79 -3.06 13.77
C ILE A 109 16.53 -1.64 14.26
N PRO A 110 17.11 -0.61 13.60
CA PRO A 110 16.91 0.75 14.01
C PRO A 110 15.52 1.27 13.59
N VAL A 111 14.89 2.06 14.46
CA VAL A 111 13.61 2.71 14.20
C VAL A 111 13.79 4.23 14.22
N TYR A 112 13.25 4.91 13.22
CA TYR A 112 13.42 6.34 13.03
C TYR A 112 12.08 7.08 13.07
N PRO A 113 11.95 8.16 13.87
CA PRO A 113 10.78 9.02 13.85
C PRO A 113 10.70 9.76 12.51
N GLY A 114 9.50 9.85 11.95
CA GLY A 114 9.24 10.59 10.72
C GLY A 114 8.22 11.71 10.90
N ALA A 115 7.48 11.98 9.84
CA ALA A 115 6.53 13.08 9.80
C ALA A 115 5.40 12.86 10.82
N GLU A 116 5.18 13.87 11.64
CA GLU A 116 4.13 13.90 12.64
C GLU A 116 2.80 14.43 12.07
N PHE A 117 2.88 15.21 11.00
CA PHE A 117 1.74 15.79 10.31
C PHE A 117 1.87 15.62 8.80
N PRO A 118 0.74 15.55 8.06
CA PRO A 118 0.77 15.64 6.60
C PRO A 118 1.29 17.00 6.14
N MET A 119 1.68 17.11 4.87
CA MET A 119 2.31 18.33 4.33
C MET A 119 1.42 19.55 4.40
N LEU A 120 0.14 19.43 4.07
CA LEU A 120 -0.82 20.53 4.05
C LEU A 120 -2.15 20.21 4.72
N ASN A 121 -2.58 18.97 4.68
CA ASN A 121 -3.90 18.57 5.16
C ASN A 121 -4.00 18.72 6.69
N THR A 122 -5.19 19.06 7.19
CA THR A 122 -5.47 19.21 8.62
C THR A 122 -6.73 18.44 9.02
N LYS A 123 -6.85 18.18 10.31
CA LYS A 123 -8.06 17.55 10.87
C LYS A 123 -9.31 18.35 10.56
N GLU A 124 -9.24 19.68 10.70
CA GLU A 124 -10.34 20.60 10.46
C GLU A 124 -10.78 20.56 9.00
N GLU A 125 -9.84 20.53 8.06
CA GLU A 125 -10.14 20.43 6.62
C GLU A 125 -10.70 19.06 6.24
N CYS A 126 -10.22 17.97 6.85
CA CYS A 126 -10.79 16.64 6.66
C CYS A 126 -12.26 16.61 7.11
N LEU A 127 -12.55 17.14 8.30
CA LEU A 127 -13.91 17.21 8.83
C LEU A 127 -14.81 18.13 7.97
N LEU A 128 -14.28 19.27 7.53
CA LEU A 128 -15.04 20.19 6.66
C LEU A 128 -15.37 19.52 5.32
N ARG A 129 -14.43 18.84 4.68
CA ARG A 129 -14.70 18.10 3.44
C ARG A 129 -15.70 16.98 3.64
N ALA A 130 -15.65 16.26 4.77
CA ALA A 130 -16.65 15.26 5.10
C ALA A 130 -18.06 15.87 5.23
N GLN A 131 -18.20 17.02 5.85
CA GLN A 131 -19.48 17.72 5.98
C GLN A 131 -20.01 18.25 4.64
N LEU A 132 -19.13 18.80 3.79
CA LEU A 132 -19.53 19.43 2.53
C LEU A 132 -19.86 18.42 1.44
N TYR A 133 -19.10 17.33 1.36
CA TYR A 133 -19.14 16.42 0.21
C TYR A 133 -19.60 15.01 0.54
N GLY A 134 -19.64 14.62 1.81
CA GLY A 134 -20.12 13.30 2.24
C GLY A 134 -19.30 12.14 1.68
N GLY A 135 -19.98 11.00 1.54
CA GLY A 135 -19.43 9.79 0.95
C GLY A 135 -18.46 9.06 1.87
N HIS A 136 -17.50 8.38 1.29
CA HIS A 136 -16.43 7.67 1.99
C HIS A 136 -15.67 8.55 3.00
N ARG A 137 -15.65 9.86 2.75
CA ARG A 137 -15.08 10.86 3.67
C ARG A 137 -15.88 11.03 4.96
N LEU A 138 -17.08 10.45 5.03
CA LEU A 138 -17.86 10.32 6.27
C LEU A 138 -17.52 9.07 7.07
N ASP A 139 -16.71 8.20 6.52
CA ASP A 139 -16.20 7.06 7.29
C ASP A 139 -15.53 7.61 8.54
N PRO A 140 -15.90 7.11 9.74
CA PRO A 140 -15.26 7.53 11.00
C PRO A 140 -13.77 7.27 11.04
N TRP A 141 -13.21 6.54 10.07
CA TRP A 141 -11.79 6.27 9.99
C TRP A 141 -11.03 7.51 9.49
N LEU A 142 -10.57 8.29 10.41
CA LEU A 142 -9.70 9.45 10.18
C LEU A 142 -8.26 9.20 10.65
N GLY A 143 -7.89 7.95 10.89
CA GLY A 143 -6.58 7.60 11.41
C GLY A 143 -6.23 8.41 12.67
N ALA A 144 -5.04 8.99 12.69
CA ALA A 144 -4.57 9.83 13.79
C ALA A 144 -5.52 10.99 14.14
N PHE A 145 -6.29 11.49 13.18
CA PHE A 145 -7.25 12.57 13.41
C PHE A 145 -8.54 12.11 14.11
N ASN A 146 -8.72 10.82 14.32
CA ASN A 146 -9.84 10.32 15.11
C ASN A 146 -9.71 10.81 16.56
N ARG A 147 -10.85 11.19 17.14
CA ARG A 147 -10.88 11.69 18.54
C ARG A 147 -10.41 10.66 19.56
N SER A 148 -10.57 9.38 19.26
CA SER A 148 -10.12 8.28 20.14
C SER A 148 -8.61 8.15 20.22
N ASN A 149 -7.86 8.70 19.26
CA ASN A 149 -6.41 8.60 19.19
C ASN A 149 -5.67 9.71 19.95
N GLY A 150 -6.40 10.61 20.64
CA GLY A 150 -5.78 11.70 21.39
C GLY A 150 -5.07 12.72 20.51
N GLY A 151 -3.98 13.28 21.00
CA GLY A 151 -3.13 14.24 20.29
C GLY A 151 -1.74 13.70 19.95
N PRO A 152 -0.97 14.45 19.17
CA PRO A 152 0.35 14.02 18.70
C PRO A 152 1.36 13.83 19.83
N ASP A 153 1.16 14.52 20.97
CA ASP A 153 2.04 14.42 22.14
C ASP A 153 1.57 13.37 23.16
N GLU A 154 0.41 12.76 22.94
CA GLU A 154 -0.10 11.71 23.79
C GLU A 154 0.53 10.38 23.43
N ILE A 155 1.70 10.09 24.03
CA ILE A 155 2.47 8.87 23.78
C ILE A 155 1.78 7.63 24.39
N THR A 156 0.86 7.82 25.30
CA THR A 156 0.17 6.74 26.01
C THR A 156 -1.11 6.34 25.32
N PRO A 157 -1.05 5.33 24.38
CA PRO A 157 -2.24 4.54 24.19
C PRO A 157 -2.55 3.89 25.55
N LEU A 158 -3.73 4.09 26.06
CA LEU A 158 -4.21 3.31 27.21
C LEU A 158 -4.93 2.07 26.69
N PRO A 159 -4.45 0.88 26.97
CA PRO A 159 -3.30 0.48 27.82
C PRO A 159 -1.93 0.62 27.12
N PRO A 160 -0.81 0.49 27.86
CA PRO A 160 0.54 0.52 27.26
C PRO A 160 0.70 -0.54 26.18
N PRO A 161 1.62 -0.34 25.21
CA PRO A 161 1.81 -1.26 24.09
C PRO A 161 2.00 -2.70 24.58
N TYR A 162 1.07 -3.58 24.22
CA TYR A 162 1.02 -4.99 24.62
C TYR A 162 0.99 -5.18 26.15
N ASP A 163 2.11 -5.11 26.84
CA ASP A 163 2.28 -5.33 28.27
C ASP A 163 3.03 -4.17 28.97
N ARG A 164 3.94 -3.51 28.25
CA ARG A 164 4.78 -2.42 28.77
C ARG A 164 5.40 -1.62 27.62
N PHE A 165 5.97 -0.47 27.96
CA PHE A 165 6.83 0.25 27.01
C PHE A 165 8.16 -0.48 26.79
N ALA A 166 8.73 -0.30 25.61
CA ALA A 166 10.03 -0.84 25.27
C ALA A 166 11.16 -0.18 26.08
N SER A 167 12.23 -0.93 26.30
CA SER A 167 13.48 -0.40 26.85
C SER A 167 14.41 0.17 25.78
N ILE A 168 14.31 -0.34 24.54
CA ILE A 168 15.04 0.20 23.40
C ILE A 168 14.46 1.57 23.00
N GLN A 169 15.33 2.40 22.44
CA GLN A 169 14.98 3.77 22.06
C GLN A 169 15.04 3.94 20.55
N PRO A 170 14.23 4.83 19.96
CA PRO A 170 14.34 5.18 18.56
C PRO A 170 15.66 5.90 18.28
N ARG A 171 16.07 5.92 17.02
CA ARG A 171 17.16 6.78 16.58
C ARG A 171 16.75 8.25 16.65
N PRO A 172 17.67 9.18 16.94
CA PRO A 172 17.32 10.60 17.03
C PRO A 172 17.11 11.27 15.67
N GLU A 173 17.55 10.62 14.60
CA GLU A 173 17.47 11.17 13.24
C GLU A 173 16.06 11.03 12.67
N HIS A 174 15.64 12.03 11.90
CA HIS A 174 14.37 11.99 11.19
C HIS A 174 14.41 10.99 10.01
N ALA A 175 13.32 10.26 9.80
CA ALA A 175 13.15 9.26 8.75
C ALA A 175 13.63 9.71 7.36
N ALA A 176 13.25 10.91 6.91
CA ALA A 176 13.67 11.43 5.62
C ALA A 176 15.20 11.52 5.48
N ARG A 177 15.89 11.91 6.55
CA ARG A 177 17.37 11.96 6.55
C ARG A 177 17.98 10.56 6.48
N PHE A 178 17.46 9.63 7.25
CA PHE A 178 17.88 8.24 7.19
C PHE A 178 17.69 7.64 5.79
N ILE A 179 16.52 7.86 5.16
CA ILE A 179 16.25 7.40 3.79
C ILE A 179 17.31 7.96 2.83
N ILE A 180 17.58 9.28 2.87
CA ILE A 180 18.55 9.93 1.98
C ILE A 180 19.95 9.34 2.16
N GLN A 181 20.41 9.22 3.38
CA GLN A 181 21.76 8.71 3.68
C GLN A 181 21.90 7.25 3.25
N THR A 182 20.94 6.41 3.63
CA THR A 182 20.98 4.97 3.32
C THR A 182 20.94 4.70 1.83
N VAL A 183 20.12 5.44 1.07
CA VAL A 183 20.07 5.31 -0.40
C VAL A 183 21.38 5.74 -1.04
N ARG A 184 21.99 6.84 -0.60
CA ARG A 184 23.29 7.32 -1.11
C ARG A 184 24.45 6.37 -0.78
N GLU A 185 24.40 5.72 0.38
CA GLU A 185 25.40 4.73 0.79
C GLU A 185 25.24 3.38 0.05
N ASN A 186 24.03 3.11 -0.47
CA ASN A 186 23.70 1.85 -1.15
C ASN A 186 23.02 2.11 -2.52
N PRO A 187 23.65 2.83 -3.45
CA PRO A 187 23.02 3.22 -4.71
C PRO A 187 22.62 1.99 -5.55
N GLY A 188 21.37 1.97 -6.03
CA GLY A 188 20.83 0.88 -6.84
C GLY A 188 20.49 -0.40 -6.06
N GLN A 189 20.54 -0.39 -4.72
CA GLN A 189 20.38 -1.62 -3.93
C GLN A 189 19.18 -1.59 -2.98
N VAL A 190 18.67 -0.40 -2.63
CA VAL A 190 17.64 -0.24 -1.60
C VAL A 190 16.26 -0.18 -2.22
N THR A 191 15.38 -1.10 -1.85
CA THR A 191 13.96 -0.99 -2.11
C THR A 191 13.32 -0.15 -1.01
N LEU A 192 12.54 0.86 -1.40
CA LEU A 192 11.69 1.59 -0.47
C LEU A 192 10.31 0.93 -0.44
N TYR A 193 9.91 0.50 0.74
CA TYR A 193 8.55 0.08 1.02
C TYR A 193 7.81 1.25 1.70
N ALA A 194 6.59 1.53 1.30
CA ALA A 194 5.74 2.55 1.93
C ALA A 194 4.32 2.01 2.12
N GLY A 195 3.99 1.61 3.34
CA GLY A 195 2.67 1.10 3.73
C GLY A 195 1.72 2.20 4.19
N GLY A 196 2.23 3.26 4.79
CA GLY A 196 1.48 4.41 5.28
C GLY A 196 1.42 5.61 4.32
N PRO A 197 1.00 6.79 4.82
CA PRO A 197 1.05 8.05 4.08
C PRO A 197 2.46 8.38 3.60
N LEU A 198 2.60 8.91 2.40
CA LEU A 198 3.89 9.05 1.70
C LEU A 198 4.72 10.26 2.15
N THR A 199 4.43 10.84 3.30
CA THR A 199 5.02 12.10 3.78
C THR A 199 6.53 12.00 3.96
N ASN A 200 7.05 10.90 4.53
CA ASN A 200 8.50 10.71 4.72
C ASN A 200 9.25 10.66 3.38
N LEU A 201 8.72 9.92 2.41
CA LEU A 201 9.29 9.83 1.07
C LEU A 201 9.24 11.17 0.35
N ALA A 202 8.12 11.89 0.45
CA ALA A 202 7.97 13.22 -0.14
C ALA A 202 8.97 14.23 0.45
N LEU A 203 9.21 14.20 1.74
CA LEU A 203 10.23 15.02 2.41
C LEU A 203 11.63 14.63 1.95
N ALA A 204 11.95 13.34 1.85
CA ALA A 204 13.24 12.87 1.35
C ALA A 204 13.51 13.37 -0.08
N ILE A 205 12.53 13.25 -0.99
CA ILE A 205 12.62 13.76 -2.37
C ILE A 205 12.74 15.29 -2.39
N ALA A 206 12.03 16.00 -1.49
CA ALA A 206 12.10 17.46 -1.43
C ALA A 206 13.49 17.96 -1.03
N LEU A 207 14.11 17.27 -0.09
CA LEU A 207 15.44 17.59 0.44
C LEU A 207 16.58 17.13 -0.49
N ALA A 208 16.39 15.99 -1.17
CA ALA A 208 17.43 15.34 -1.96
C ALA A 208 16.82 14.61 -3.18
N PRO A 209 16.44 15.34 -4.24
CA PRO A 209 15.85 14.73 -5.44
C PRO A 209 16.81 13.79 -6.18
N ASP A 210 18.10 13.91 -5.94
CA ASP A 210 19.14 13.05 -6.50
C ASP A 210 19.06 11.58 -6.06
N ILE A 211 18.33 11.26 -4.98
CA ILE A 211 18.17 9.88 -4.54
C ILE A 211 17.20 9.08 -5.42
N VAL A 212 16.28 9.74 -6.13
CA VAL A 212 15.23 9.08 -6.90
C VAL A 212 15.80 8.05 -7.91
N PRO A 213 16.75 8.39 -8.79
CA PRO A 213 17.33 7.43 -9.73
C PRO A 213 18.20 6.35 -9.04
N LEU A 214 18.54 6.51 -7.77
CA LEU A 214 19.35 5.56 -7.01
C LEU A 214 18.51 4.46 -6.35
N VAL A 215 17.18 4.61 -6.32
CA VAL A 215 16.25 3.63 -5.75
C VAL A 215 15.75 2.72 -6.88
N PRO A 216 16.11 1.43 -6.92
CA PRO A 216 15.71 0.54 -7.99
C PRO A 216 14.20 0.28 -8.02
N GLU A 217 13.56 0.27 -6.87
CA GLU A 217 12.11 0.07 -6.77
C GLU A 217 11.53 0.74 -5.52
N VAL A 218 10.39 1.40 -5.71
CA VAL A 218 9.47 1.80 -4.64
C VAL A 218 8.24 0.91 -4.72
N VAL A 219 7.82 0.32 -3.60
CA VAL A 219 6.58 -0.45 -3.49
C VAL A 219 5.71 0.24 -2.47
N LEU A 220 4.51 0.63 -2.86
CA LEU A 220 3.62 1.41 -1.99
C LEU A 220 2.19 0.88 -1.99
N MET A 221 1.52 1.10 -0.87
CA MET A 221 0.08 0.91 -0.74
C MET A 221 -0.64 2.22 -1.00
N GLY A 222 -1.67 2.12 -1.75
CA GLY A 222 -2.58 3.23 -1.94
C GLY A 222 -3.31 3.13 -3.25
N THR A 223 -4.25 4.04 -3.41
CA THR A 223 -5.16 4.08 -4.54
C THR A 223 -6.16 2.93 -4.60
N GLY A 224 -7.22 3.13 -5.36
CA GLY A 224 -8.23 2.14 -5.66
C GLY A 224 -8.88 2.46 -7.00
N PHE A 225 -9.49 1.47 -7.64
CA PHE A 225 -10.12 1.59 -8.94
C PHE A 225 -11.65 1.57 -8.87
N HIS A 226 -12.22 1.19 -7.71
CA HIS A 226 -13.66 1.04 -7.53
C HIS A 226 -14.33 2.33 -7.05
N ALA A 227 -15.38 2.21 -6.25
CA ALA A 227 -16.18 3.32 -5.79
C ALA A 227 -15.37 4.43 -5.09
N PHE A 228 -14.18 4.10 -4.62
CA PHE A 228 -13.30 5.00 -3.90
C PHE A 228 -11.93 5.04 -4.57
N THR A 229 -11.66 6.10 -5.29
CA THR A 229 -10.35 6.38 -5.91
C THR A 229 -9.36 6.97 -4.91
N ASN A 230 -9.81 7.32 -3.71
CA ASN A 230 -8.99 7.80 -2.62
C ASN A 230 -8.96 6.75 -1.49
N THR A 231 -7.79 6.23 -1.19
CA THR A 231 -7.53 5.41 -0.02
C THR A 231 -7.03 6.28 1.12
N PHE A 232 -7.08 5.76 2.35
CA PHE A 232 -6.68 6.52 3.53
C PHE A 232 -5.28 7.13 3.38
N ASN A 233 -4.26 6.36 3.02
CA ASN A 233 -2.88 6.83 2.88
C ASN A 233 -2.73 8.01 1.91
N ILE A 234 -3.44 7.95 0.77
CA ILE A 234 -3.42 9.02 -0.23
C ILE A 234 -4.24 10.23 0.24
N PHE A 235 -5.40 9.98 0.84
CA PHE A 235 -6.28 11.04 1.34
C PHE A 235 -5.71 11.77 2.55
N PHE A 236 -4.93 11.08 3.39
CA PHE A 236 -4.30 11.70 4.55
C PHE A 236 -3.27 12.76 4.14
N ASP A 237 -2.44 12.48 3.13
CA ASP A 237 -1.48 13.44 2.58
C ASP A 237 -1.42 13.40 1.04
N PRO A 238 -2.40 14.01 0.35
CA PRO A 238 -2.45 14.01 -1.12
C PRO A 238 -1.26 14.71 -1.78
N GLU A 239 -0.70 15.74 -1.16
CA GLU A 239 0.45 16.48 -1.65
C GLU A 239 1.71 15.61 -1.65
N ALA A 240 1.93 14.87 -0.56
CA ALA A 240 3.02 13.90 -0.48
C ALA A 240 2.84 12.79 -1.52
N ALA A 241 1.64 12.23 -1.61
CA ALA A 241 1.34 11.18 -2.57
C ALA A 241 1.60 11.65 -4.02
N ARG A 242 1.11 12.83 -4.38
CA ARG A 242 1.36 13.43 -5.70
C ARG A 242 2.85 13.62 -5.98
N LYS A 243 3.61 14.10 -5.00
CA LYS A 243 5.05 14.31 -5.14
C LYS A 243 5.79 12.99 -5.37
N VAL A 244 5.49 11.97 -4.60
CA VAL A 244 6.12 10.64 -4.71
C VAL A 244 5.77 9.97 -6.02
N LEU A 245 4.48 9.97 -6.41
CA LEU A 245 4.02 9.31 -7.63
C LEU A 245 4.51 10.00 -8.91
N ARG A 246 4.78 11.31 -8.88
CA ARG A 246 5.37 12.06 -9.99
C ARG A 246 6.89 11.95 -10.10
N ALA A 247 7.55 11.44 -9.07
CA ALA A 247 9.01 11.29 -9.11
C ALA A 247 9.40 10.21 -10.14
N PRO A 248 10.47 10.45 -10.93
CA PRO A 248 10.87 9.53 -12.00
C PRO A 248 11.66 8.33 -11.44
N TRP A 249 10.98 7.50 -10.66
CA TRP A 249 11.56 6.27 -10.14
C TRP A 249 11.91 5.29 -11.28
N PRO A 250 13.02 4.54 -11.18
CA PRO A 250 13.29 3.43 -12.09
C PRO A 250 12.13 2.43 -12.14
N LYS A 251 11.52 2.13 -10.98
CA LYS A 251 10.30 1.34 -10.88
C LYS A 251 9.49 1.82 -9.68
N CYS A 252 8.20 2.08 -9.90
CA CYS A 252 7.23 2.33 -8.84
C CYS A 252 6.09 1.32 -8.97
N THR A 253 5.88 0.50 -7.94
CA THR A 253 4.83 -0.53 -7.91
C THR A 253 3.77 -0.12 -6.90
N ILE A 254 2.52 -0.07 -7.34
CA ILE A 254 1.35 0.19 -6.51
C ILE A 254 0.62 -1.13 -6.24
N VAL A 255 0.37 -1.40 -4.96
CA VAL A 255 -0.54 -2.44 -4.51
C VAL A 255 -1.86 -1.78 -4.14
N PRO A 256 -2.92 -1.88 -4.99
CA PRO A 256 -4.18 -1.23 -4.71
C PRO A 256 -4.93 -1.90 -3.54
N VAL A 257 -5.66 -1.09 -2.77
CA VAL A 257 -6.48 -1.60 -1.68
C VAL A 257 -7.61 -2.53 -2.15
N ASP A 258 -8.00 -2.41 -3.41
CA ASP A 258 -9.01 -3.29 -4.03
C ASP A 258 -8.66 -4.78 -3.93
N LEU A 259 -7.37 -5.11 -4.00
CA LEU A 259 -6.91 -6.50 -3.84
C LEU A 259 -7.13 -7.02 -2.41
N ALA A 260 -7.06 -6.15 -1.40
CA ALA A 260 -7.38 -6.52 -0.03
C ALA A 260 -8.88 -6.80 0.13
N GLU A 261 -9.73 -6.07 -0.58
CA GLU A 261 -11.17 -6.30 -0.56
C GLU A 261 -11.55 -7.61 -1.23
N GLU A 262 -10.89 -8.00 -2.31
CA GLU A 262 -11.13 -9.29 -2.98
C GLU A 262 -10.87 -10.49 -2.06
N ILE A 263 -9.90 -10.39 -1.17
CA ILE A 263 -9.60 -11.46 -0.20
C ILE A 263 -10.71 -11.60 0.85
N HIS A 264 -11.51 -10.54 1.07
CA HIS A 264 -12.49 -10.47 2.15
C HIS A 264 -13.95 -10.66 1.72
N GLU A 265 -14.29 -10.47 0.44
CA GLU A 265 -15.70 -10.49 -0.02
C GLU A 265 -16.21 -11.85 -0.49
N SER A 266 -15.34 -12.85 -0.63
CA SER A 266 -15.83 -14.19 -0.90
C SER A 266 -16.46 -14.79 0.37
N ASP A 267 -17.58 -15.51 0.22
CA ASP A 267 -18.15 -16.36 1.29
C ASP A 267 -17.14 -17.41 1.82
N GLU A 268 -15.96 -17.46 1.22
CA GLU A 268 -14.76 -18.16 1.66
C GLU A 268 -13.99 -17.41 2.77
N LEU A 269 -14.61 -16.46 3.49
CA LEU A 269 -14.06 -15.89 4.74
C LEU A 269 -13.88 -16.95 5.85
N THR A 270 -14.49 -18.10 5.70
CA THR A 270 -14.20 -19.29 6.51
C THR A 270 -12.69 -19.63 6.52
N PRO A 271 -11.92 -19.52 5.40
CA PRO A 271 -10.47 -19.70 5.42
C PRO A 271 -9.72 -18.70 6.31
N ALA A 272 -10.21 -17.47 6.44
CA ALA A 272 -9.53 -16.48 7.29
C ALA A 272 -9.57 -16.89 8.77
N ARG A 273 -10.71 -17.42 9.24
CA ARG A 273 -10.83 -17.92 10.62
C ARG A 273 -9.93 -19.13 10.85
N THR A 274 -9.99 -20.14 9.98
CA THR A 274 -9.16 -21.33 10.10
C THR A 274 -7.67 -21.01 10.03
N MET A 275 -7.29 -20.08 9.17
CA MET A 275 -5.92 -19.56 9.08
C MET A 275 -5.48 -18.89 10.39
N ILE A 276 -6.33 -18.06 10.99
CA ILE A 276 -6.05 -17.39 12.27
C ILE A 276 -5.89 -18.41 13.40
N GLU A 277 -6.79 -19.37 13.48
CA GLU A 277 -6.74 -20.44 14.48
C GLU A 277 -5.51 -21.35 14.29
N GLU A 278 -5.15 -21.64 13.04
CA GLU A 278 -3.94 -22.37 12.70
C GLU A 278 -2.69 -21.65 13.16
N ILE A 279 -2.57 -20.33 12.88
CA ILE A 279 -1.42 -19.53 13.31
C ILE A 279 -1.36 -19.48 14.83
N ALA A 280 -2.47 -19.21 15.51
CA ALA A 280 -2.51 -19.16 16.96
C ALA A 280 -2.06 -20.49 17.61
N ALA A 281 -2.37 -21.61 16.97
CA ALA A 281 -2.01 -22.94 17.47
C ALA A 281 -0.56 -23.35 17.16
N ARG A 282 0.00 -22.90 16.03
CA ARG A 282 1.29 -23.37 15.50
C ARG A 282 2.45 -22.41 15.68
N ALA A 283 2.16 -21.10 15.73
CA ALA A 283 3.20 -20.08 15.87
C ALA A 283 3.88 -20.16 17.23
N ALA A 284 5.13 -19.74 17.29
CA ALA A 284 5.82 -19.55 18.56
C ALA A 284 5.34 -18.25 19.23
N SER A 285 5.41 -18.20 20.59
CA SER A 285 5.30 -16.92 21.28
C SER A 285 6.44 -15.97 20.82
N PRO A 286 6.17 -14.66 20.61
CA PRO A 286 4.95 -13.96 20.98
C PRO A 286 3.87 -13.94 19.87
N ILE A 287 4.09 -14.47 18.67
CA ILE A 287 3.11 -14.41 17.57
C ILE A 287 1.83 -15.16 17.96
N SER A 288 1.96 -16.38 18.51
CA SER A 288 0.81 -17.15 18.98
C SER A 288 -0.02 -16.34 20.00
N ASP A 289 0.64 -15.70 20.95
CA ASP A 289 -0.04 -14.92 22.00
C ASP A 289 -0.79 -13.71 21.43
N LEU A 290 -0.21 -13.03 20.43
CA LEU A 290 -0.86 -11.92 19.74
C LEU A 290 -2.10 -12.39 18.97
N PHE A 291 -2.00 -13.47 18.21
CA PHE A 291 -3.13 -14.03 17.48
C PHE A 291 -4.23 -14.53 18.43
N GLN A 292 -3.84 -15.20 19.52
CA GLN A 292 -4.81 -15.67 20.52
C GLN A 292 -5.59 -14.49 21.12
N LYS A 293 -4.86 -13.48 21.62
CA LYS A 293 -5.45 -12.36 22.36
C LYS A 293 -6.29 -11.42 21.47
N TYR A 294 -5.79 -11.10 20.28
CA TYR A 294 -6.36 -10.03 19.47
C TYR A 294 -7.20 -10.53 18.27
N ALA A 295 -7.16 -11.82 17.98
CA ALA A 295 -7.96 -12.41 16.90
C ALA A 295 -8.87 -13.55 17.38
N VAL A 296 -8.31 -14.62 17.96
CA VAL A 296 -9.09 -15.81 18.33
C VAL A 296 -10.10 -15.51 19.44
N ASP A 297 -9.67 -14.85 20.53
CA ASP A 297 -10.56 -14.54 21.66
C ASP A 297 -11.70 -13.58 21.27
N PRO A 298 -11.46 -12.48 20.52
CA PRO A 298 -12.55 -11.66 19.99
C PRO A 298 -13.53 -12.45 19.10
N LEU A 299 -13.04 -13.33 18.22
CA LEU A 299 -13.91 -14.18 17.38
C LEU A 299 -14.73 -15.18 18.17
N ARG A 300 -14.21 -15.70 19.30
CA ARG A 300 -14.99 -16.56 20.21
C ARG A 300 -16.12 -15.79 20.90
N GLN A 301 -15.87 -14.54 21.26
CA GLN A 301 -16.86 -13.67 21.89
C GLN A 301 -17.91 -13.17 20.88
N ASN A 302 -17.49 -12.83 19.68
CA ASN A 302 -18.35 -12.40 18.58
C ASN A 302 -17.96 -13.11 17.28
N PRO A 303 -18.59 -14.24 16.94
CA PRO A 303 -18.29 -14.99 15.73
C PRO A 303 -18.51 -14.22 14.41
N SER A 304 -19.26 -13.15 14.45
CA SER A 304 -19.52 -12.29 13.29
C SER A 304 -18.56 -11.08 13.20
N ALA A 305 -17.63 -10.95 14.15
CA ALA A 305 -16.68 -9.84 14.11
C ALA A 305 -15.81 -9.90 12.85
N ARG A 306 -15.68 -8.78 12.18
CA ARG A 306 -14.64 -8.57 11.17
C ARG A 306 -13.39 -8.09 11.90
N LEU A 307 -12.30 -8.83 11.81
CA LEU A 307 -11.11 -8.55 12.61
C LEU A 307 -10.20 -7.52 11.96
N PHE A 308 -9.85 -7.72 10.69
CA PHE A 308 -8.94 -6.83 9.95
C PHE A 308 -9.01 -7.12 8.44
N ARG A 309 -8.49 -6.21 7.65
CA ARG A 309 -8.22 -6.41 6.21
C ARG A 309 -6.73 -6.72 6.06
N MET A 310 -6.39 -7.59 5.13
CA MET A 310 -4.99 -7.93 4.84
C MET A 310 -4.44 -6.98 3.76
N ALA A 311 -4.22 -5.74 4.12
CA ALA A 311 -3.76 -4.72 3.19
C ALA A 311 -2.23 -4.64 3.12
N ASP A 312 -1.56 -4.38 4.24
CA ASP A 312 -0.11 -4.23 4.29
C ASP A 312 0.63 -5.53 4.07
N GLU A 313 0.02 -6.63 4.48
CA GLU A 313 0.56 -7.96 4.22
C GLU A 313 0.75 -8.22 2.72
N MET A 314 -0.12 -7.67 1.87
CA MET A 314 0.04 -7.81 0.41
C MET A 314 1.22 -7.01 -0.12
N ILE A 315 1.47 -5.81 0.41
CA ILE A 315 2.63 -5.02 -0.03
C ILE A 315 3.91 -5.71 0.41
N VAL A 316 3.92 -6.24 1.62
CA VAL A 316 5.06 -7.03 2.12
C VAL A 316 5.24 -8.27 1.26
N ALA A 317 4.16 -8.96 0.86
CA ALA A 317 4.23 -10.10 -0.04
C ALA A 317 4.86 -9.71 -1.39
N GLN A 318 4.55 -8.54 -1.97
CA GLN A 318 5.20 -8.03 -3.19
C GLN A 318 6.71 -7.87 -3.02
N VAL A 319 7.17 -7.48 -1.83
CA VAL A 319 8.60 -7.33 -1.56
C VAL A 319 9.29 -8.68 -1.35
N ILE A 320 8.63 -9.62 -0.67
CA ILE A 320 9.17 -10.94 -0.31
C ILE A 320 9.09 -11.92 -1.48
N ASP A 321 7.94 -12.00 -2.12
CA ASP A 321 7.61 -12.94 -3.20
C ASP A 321 6.69 -12.28 -4.24
N PRO A 322 7.24 -11.51 -5.19
CA PRO A 322 6.45 -10.87 -6.23
C PRO A 322 5.58 -11.83 -7.06
N GLY A 323 5.92 -13.12 -7.08
CA GLY A 323 5.15 -14.14 -7.79
C GLY A 323 3.77 -14.45 -7.20
N VAL A 324 3.44 -13.85 -6.05
CA VAL A 324 2.08 -13.85 -5.49
C VAL A 324 1.11 -13.07 -6.38
N PHE A 325 1.60 -12.11 -7.17
CA PHE A 325 0.76 -11.33 -8.07
C PHE A 325 0.85 -11.85 -9.50
N THR A 326 -0.31 -12.16 -10.07
CA THR A 326 -0.41 -12.84 -11.38
C THR A 326 -0.61 -11.88 -12.53
N LYS A 327 -1.03 -10.65 -12.27
CA LYS A 327 -1.27 -9.64 -13.29
C LYS A 327 -0.91 -8.24 -12.81
N SER A 328 -0.35 -7.46 -13.71
CA SER A 328 -0.08 -6.04 -13.51
C SER A 328 -0.26 -5.24 -14.79
N ALA A 329 -0.38 -3.93 -14.67
CA ALA A 329 -0.41 -3.02 -15.80
C ALA A 329 0.42 -1.76 -15.53
N GLU A 330 1.09 -1.26 -16.56
CA GLU A 330 1.71 0.06 -16.50
C GLU A 330 0.65 1.14 -16.78
N MET A 331 0.55 2.09 -15.89
CA MET A 331 -0.41 3.20 -15.96
C MET A 331 0.26 4.52 -15.58
N TYR A 332 -0.18 5.60 -16.19
CA TYR A 332 0.10 6.92 -15.65
C TYR A 332 -0.85 7.18 -14.47
N VAL A 333 -0.34 7.83 -13.44
CA VAL A 333 -1.11 8.20 -12.26
C VAL A 333 -0.84 9.65 -11.86
N ASP A 334 -1.88 10.33 -11.41
CA ASP A 334 -1.75 11.62 -10.72
C ASP A 334 -2.78 11.71 -9.59
N ILE A 335 -2.50 12.54 -8.60
CA ILE A 335 -3.38 12.77 -7.45
C ILE A 335 -4.00 14.17 -7.57
N CYS A 336 -5.31 14.24 -7.36
CA CYS A 336 -6.01 15.49 -7.30
C CYS A 336 -5.71 16.23 -5.99
N THR A 337 -4.98 17.34 -6.07
CA THR A 337 -4.69 18.23 -4.92
C THR A 337 -5.47 19.54 -5.00
N THR A 338 -6.40 19.67 -5.94
CA THR A 338 -7.29 20.84 -6.02
C THR A 338 -8.36 20.74 -4.93
N PRO A 339 -8.53 21.77 -4.08
CA PRO A 339 -9.59 21.75 -3.08
C PRO A 339 -10.97 21.51 -3.72
N GLY A 340 -11.72 20.57 -3.15
CA GLY A 340 -13.04 20.19 -3.66
C GLY A 340 -13.39 18.72 -3.36
N PRO A 341 -14.47 18.23 -3.97
CA PRO A 341 -14.98 16.89 -3.69
C PRO A 341 -14.04 15.76 -4.15
N ARG A 342 -13.07 16.05 -5.01
CA ARG A 342 -12.09 15.10 -5.54
C ARG A 342 -10.69 15.22 -4.93
N TYR A 343 -10.52 16.02 -3.89
CA TYR A 343 -9.25 16.15 -3.20
C TYR A 343 -8.79 14.81 -2.63
N GLY A 344 -7.61 14.38 -3.01
CA GLY A 344 -7.05 13.08 -2.66
C GLY A 344 -7.45 11.94 -3.60
N ASP A 345 -8.26 12.19 -4.64
CA ASP A 345 -8.58 11.15 -5.63
C ASP A 345 -7.37 10.83 -6.50
N ALA A 346 -7.13 9.55 -6.73
CA ALA A 346 -6.19 9.08 -7.73
C ALA A 346 -6.84 9.03 -9.12
N MET A 347 -6.11 9.49 -10.12
CA MET A 347 -6.52 9.46 -11.52
C MET A 347 -5.54 8.60 -12.30
N PHE A 348 -6.07 7.63 -13.05
CA PHE A 348 -5.28 6.70 -13.82
C PHE A 348 -5.54 6.82 -15.32
N TRP A 349 -4.48 6.64 -16.10
CA TRP A 349 -4.54 6.53 -17.56
C TRP A 349 -3.73 5.32 -18.00
N PRO A 350 -4.25 4.43 -18.86
CA PRO A 350 -3.47 3.36 -19.46
C PRO A 350 -2.20 3.92 -20.14
N LYS A 351 -1.10 3.19 -20.10
CA LYS A 351 0.15 3.63 -20.76
C LYS A 351 -0.06 4.01 -22.23
N ASN A 352 -0.92 3.25 -22.92
CA ASN A 352 -1.30 3.49 -24.32
C ASN A 352 -2.62 4.27 -24.47
N TRP A 353 -2.92 5.18 -23.56
CA TRP A 353 -4.16 5.95 -23.54
C TRP A 353 -4.51 6.65 -24.87
N GLN A 354 -3.49 6.96 -25.68
CA GLN A 354 -3.66 7.58 -26.99
C GLN A 354 -4.37 6.65 -27.99
N ASP A 355 -4.17 5.34 -27.86
CA ASP A 355 -4.71 4.32 -28.76
C ASP A 355 -6.17 3.94 -28.43
N ALA A 356 -6.68 4.39 -27.27
CA ALA A 356 -8.06 4.09 -26.86
C ALA A 356 -9.06 4.70 -27.86
N PRO A 357 -10.07 3.91 -28.30
CA PRO A 357 -11.09 4.41 -29.20
C PRO A 357 -11.77 5.68 -28.66
N ALA A 358 -12.05 6.64 -29.54
CA ALA A 358 -12.68 7.91 -29.15
C ALA A 358 -14.01 7.69 -28.38
N ALA A 359 -14.77 6.66 -28.72
CA ALA A 359 -16.00 6.28 -28.04
C ALA A 359 -15.82 5.74 -26.62
N ALA A 360 -14.66 5.09 -26.35
CA ALA A 360 -14.31 4.63 -25.00
C ALA A 360 -13.83 5.78 -24.10
N LYS A 361 -13.43 6.88 -24.71
CA LYS A 361 -12.90 8.06 -24.01
C LYS A 361 -13.99 8.89 -23.35
N TYR A 362 -15.24 8.86 -23.89
CA TYR A 362 -16.37 9.62 -23.37
C TYR A 362 -17.69 8.87 -23.60
N PRO A 363 -18.28 8.26 -22.59
CA PRO A 363 -19.67 7.87 -22.63
C PRO A 363 -20.52 9.15 -22.54
N VAL A 364 -20.60 9.93 -23.62
CA VAL A 364 -21.51 11.06 -23.71
C VAL A 364 -22.91 10.49 -23.85
N SER A 365 -23.80 10.81 -22.92
CA SER A 365 -25.21 10.42 -23.04
C SER A 365 -25.79 11.00 -24.32
N ALA A 366 -26.76 10.31 -24.92
CA ALA A 366 -27.45 10.81 -26.15
C ALA A 366 -28.10 12.20 -25.98
N ALA A 367 -28.31 12.64 -24.72
CA ALA A 367 -28.83 13.96 -24.38
C ALA A 367 -27.80 15.08 -24.55
N ASP A 368 -26.50 14.79 -24.48
CA ASP A 368 -25.44 15.80 -24.51
C ASP A 368 -24.91 16.09 -25.94
N ARG A 369 -25.52 15.48 -26.96
CA ARG A 369 -25.12 15.67 -28.36
C ARG A 369 -25.33 17.09 -28.92
N ARG A 370 -25.79 18.02 -28.14
CA ARG A 370 -26.05 19.41 -28.56
C ARG A 370 -24.83 20.33 -28.54
N VAL A 371 -23.73 19.88 -27.97
CA VAL A 371 -22.46 20.61 -27.94
C VAL A 371 -21.58 20.04 -29.02
N PHE A 372 -21.48 20.74 -30.14
CA PHE A 372 -20.57 20.40 -31.27
C PHE A 372 -19.10 20.70 -30.87
N VAL A 373 -18.59 19.98 -29.89
CA VAL A 373 -17.20 20.05 -29.56
C VAL A 373 -16.58 18.72 -29.91
N ASP A 374 -15.52 18.75 -30.70
CA ASP A 374 -14.76 17.54 -31.04
C ASP A 374 -14.31 16.90 -29.71
N PRO A 375 -14.79 15.69 -29.35
CA PRO A 375 -14.40 15.03 -28.11
C PRO A 375 -12.90 14.93 -27.93
N ARG A 376 -12.14 14.89 -29.03
CA ARG A 376 -10.68 14.87 -29.04
C ARG A 376 -10.04 16.14 -28.48
N GLN A 377 -10.74 17.27 -28.51
CA GLN A 377 -10.25 18.54 -27.97
C GLN A 377 -10.34 18.63 -26.44
N PHE A 378 -11.16 17.77 -25.80
CA PHE A 378 -11.38 17.75 -24.36
C PHE A 378 -10.78 16.53 -23.68
N TYR A 379 -10.18 15.63 -24.44
CA TYR A 379 -9.47 14.51 -23.85
C TYR A 379 -8.11 14.98 -23.32
N LEU A 380 -8.11 15.32 -22.06
CA LEU A 380 -6.88 15.55 -21.33
C LEU A 380 -6.31 14.16 -20.97
N GLY A 381 -5.31 13.75 -21.73
CA GLY A 381 -4.45 12.63 -21.31
C GLY A 381 -3.80 12.93 -19.97
N PRO A 382 -2.91 12.05 -19.50
CA PRO A 382 -2.18 12.30 -18.28
C PRO A 382 -1.44 13.64 -18.40
N PRO A 383 -1.38 14.44 -17.32
CA PRO A 383 -0.54 15.62 -17.31
C PRO A 383 0.92 15.21 -17.59
N PRO A 384 1.73 16.07 -18.24
CA PRO A 384 3.12 15.74 -18.57
C PRO A 384 3.98 15.30 -17.37
N SER A 385 3.53 15.68 -16.17
CA SER A 385 4.19 15.33 -14.90
C SER A 385 3.61 14.11 -14.22
N ALA A 386 2.61 13.42 -14.82
CA ALA A 386 2.09 12.17 -14.24
C ALA A 386 3.17 11.08 -14.22
N GLY A 387 3.26 10.38 -13.12
CA GLY A 387 4.20 9.27 -12.98
C GLY A 387 3.72 8.03 -13.72
N LEU A 388 4.66 7.30 -14.32
CA LEU A 388 4.39 5.97 -14.86
C LEU A 388 4.66 4.95 -13.76
N VAL A 389 3.66 4.14 -13.44
CA VAL A 389 3.70 3.16 -12.35
C VAL A 389 3.25 1.79 -12.82
N ASN A 390 3.71 0.75 -12.15
CA ASN A 390 3.22 -0.61 -12.32
C ASN A 390 2.13 -0.88 -11.26
N VAL A 391 0.90 -1.11 -11.70
CA VAL A 391 -0.24 -1.37 -10.82
C VAL A 391 -0.54 -2.85 -10.82
N LEU A 392 -0.60 -3.45 -9.64
CA LEU A 392 -0.95 -4.86 -9.48
C LEU A 392 -2.47 -5.02 -9.58
N LEU A 393 -2.93 -6.03 -10.30
CA LEU A 393 -4.34 -6.19 -10.66
C LEU A 393 -4.96 -7.50 -10.18
N GLU A 394 -4.17 -8.54 -10.01
CA GLU A 394 -4.65 -9.86 -9.59
C GLU A 394 -3.65 -10.52 -8.64
N ILE A 395 -4.16 -11.24 -7.65
CA ILE A 395 -3.39 -11.94 -6.63
C ILE A 395 -3.72 -13.43 -6.65
N ASP A 396 -2.71 -14.28 -6.53
CA ASP A 396 -2.85 -15.71 -6.22
C ASP A 396 -3.15 -15.86 -4.72
N GLN A 397 -4.42 -15.85 -4.37
CA GLN A 397 -4.88 -15.90 -2.98
C GLN A 397 -4.36 -17.13 -2.22
N PRO A 398 -4.39 -18.38 -2.76
CA PRO A 398 -3.81 -19.54 -2.09
C PRO A 398 -2.33 -19.36 -1.79
N ARG A 399 -1.53 -18.89 -2.76
CA ARG A 399 -0.10 -18.65 -2.57
C ARG A 399 0.17 -17.59 -1.52
N PHE A 400 -0.60 -16.49 -1.54
CA PHE A 400 -0.51 -15.44 -0.53
C PHE A 400 -0.82 -15.96 0.87
N LYS A 401 -1.93 -16.70 1.04
CA LYS A 401 -2.30 -17.29 2.33
C LYS A 401 -1.24 -18.24 2.85
N ASN A 402 -0.71 -19.09 1.97
CA ASN A 402 0.38 -20.01 2.34
C ASN A 402 1.64 -19.25 2.77
N LEU A 403 2.04 -18.20 2.03
CA LEU A 403 3.17 -17.36 2.40
C LEU A 403 2.97 -16.73 3.78
N PHE A 404 1.78 -16.19 4.04
CA PHE A 404 1.45 -15.57 5.32
C PHE A 404 1.52 -16.56 6.48
N VAL A 405 0.85 -17.70 6.36
CA VAL A 405 0.85 -18.77 7.39
C VAL A 405 2.27 -19.27 7.63
N ASP A 406 3.01 -19.52 6.56
CA ASP A 406 4.40 -19.98 6.65
C ASP A 406 5.30 -19.00 7.40
N LEU A 407 5.16 -17.70 7.12
CA LEU A 407 5.93 -16.68 7.83
C LEU A 407 5.55 -16.59 9.30
N MET A 408 4.24 -16.59 9.61
CA MET A 408 3.76 -16.48 11.00
C MET A 408 4.08 -17.71 11.84
N THR A 409 4.17 -18.90 11.26
CA THR A 409 4.42 -20.16 11.98
C THR A 409 5.89 -20.58 12.01
N LYS A 410 6.78 -19.86 11.33
CA LYS A 410 8.23 -20.09 11.42
C LYS A 410 8.75 -19.77 12.82
N PRO A 411 9.76 -20.50 13.29
CA PRO A 411 10.49 -20.13 14.49
C PRO A 411 11.01 -18.68 14.36
N ILE A 412 10.92 -17.92 15.43
CA ILE A 412 11.51 -16.59 15.50
C ILE A 412 13.01 -16.75 15.32
N GLY A 413 13.52 -16.31 14.17
CA GLY A 413 14.93 -16.47 13.84
C GLY A 413 15.76 -15.40 14.55
N ARG A 414 16.83 -15.79 15.23
CA ARG A 414 17.89 -14.85 15.57
C ARG A 414 18.58 -14.45 14.26
N SER A 415 18.65 -13.13 13.99
CA SER A 415 19.32 -12.57 12.81
C SER A 415 20.82 -12.78 12.86
#